data_1ae135ae9c7688c46bcbfbac154183bc
#
_entry.id   1ae135ae9c7688c46bcbfbac154183bc
#
_cell.length_a   1.000
_cell.length_b   1.000
_cell.length_c   1.000
_cell.angle_alpha   90.00
_cell.angle_beta   90.00
_cell.angle_gamma   90.00
#
_symmetry.space_group_name_H-M   'P 1'
#
loop_
_entity.id
_entity.type
_entity.pdbx_description
1 polymer ?
#
loop_
_entity_poly.entity_id
_entity_poly.type
_entity_poly.pdbx_seq_one_letter_code
_entity_poly.pdbx_strand_id
1 'polypeptide(L)'
;ENGEVKVLDKDRLNNYMNNETNNGLRAIALSISESIYPVDSIRRNILVGIIFIKDEIREEAVDSVKLIKNAGINIVMVTGDSLSTGVSIAKEVGIIDNEGDASITSNELNKLSNEEVKKLIPRLRVVARALPEDKKRLVTLAKELNLVTGMTGDGVNDSIALKKADVSFAMGSGTEVAKEASDIVSTDDNILSISKAILYGRTIFKNIRK
;
A
#
# COMPACT_ATOMS: atom_id res chain seq x y z
N GLU A 1 -18.22 -12.84 29.38
CA GLU A 1 -19.37 -13.67 29.00
C GLU A 1 -20.47 -13.47 30.04
N ASN A 2 -21.70 -13.21 29.63
CA ASN A 2 -22.86 -13.02 30.50
C ASN A 2 -22.70 -12.00 31.64
N GLY A 3 -21.86 -10.97 31.44
CA GLY A 3 -21.57 -9.94 32.46
C GLY A 3 -20.48 -10.30 33.47
N GLU A 4 -19.91 -11.50 33.41
CA GLU A 4 -18.78 -11.89 34.26
C GLU A 4 -17.43 -11.53 33.61
N VAL A 5 -16.53 -10.93 34.43
CA VAL A 5 -15.17 -10.63 34.02
C VAL A 5 -14.30 -11.87 34.25
N LYS A 6 -13.66 -12.38 33.19
CA LYS A 6 -12.76 -13.52 33.25
C LYS A 6 -11.33 -13.11 32.93
N VAL A 7 -10.37 -13.90 33.37
CA VAL A 7 -8.95 -13.71 33.02
C VAL A 7 -8.80 -13.98 31.52
N LEU A 8 -8.19 -13.02 30.82
CA LEU A 8 -7.97 -13.12 29.37
C LEU A 8 -6.82 -14.10 29.07
N ASP A 9 -7.10 -15.12 28.27
CA ASP A 9 -6.07 -15.95 27.65
C ASP A 9 -5.41 -15.16 26.51
N LYS A 10 -4.26 -14.56 26.82
CA LYS A 10 -3.53 -13.70 25.90
C LYS A 10 -2.98 -14.45 24.69
N ASP A 11 -2.55 -15.69 24.86
CA ASP A 11 -1.94 -16.47 23.78
C ASP A 11 -3.00 -16.89 22.77
N ARG A 12 -4.16 -17.35 23.25
CA ARG A 12 -5.30 -17.65 22.38
C ARG A 12 -5.80 -16.43 21.64
N LEU A 13 -5.87 -15.28 22.32
CA LEU A 13 -6.28 -14.02 21.70
C LEU A 13 -5.29 -13.57 20.64
N ASN A 14 -3.99 -13.59 20.96
CA ASN A 14 -2.94 -13.18 20.02
C ASN A 14 -2.92 -14.10 18.78
N ASN A 15 -3.06 -15.40 18.96
CA ASN A 15 -3.14 -16.35 17.84
C ASN A 15 -4.36 -16.06 16.94
N TYR A 16 -5.52 -15.78 17.54
CA TYR A 16 -6.72 -15.44 16.80
C TYR A 16 -6.54 -14.11 16.05
N MET A 17 -6.04 -13.07 16.74
CA MET A 17 -5.77 -11.78 16.11
C MET A 17 -4.77 -11.88 14.96
N ASN A 18 -3.68 -12.63 15.16
CA ASN A 18 -2.67 -12.84 14.11
C ASN A 18 -3.26 -13.54 12.89
N ASN A 19 -4.12 -14.54 13.10
CA ASN A 19 -4.78 -15.24 12.00
C ASN A 19 -5.67 -14.29 11.19
N GLU A 20 -6.51 -13.50 11.86
CA GLU A 20 -7.42 -12.57 11.20
C GLU A 20 -6.66 -11.41 10.52
N THR A 21 -5.62 -10.86 11.17
CA THR A 21 -4.82 -9.78 10.57
C THR A 21 -3.95 -10.28 9.41
N ASN A 22 -3.51 -11.54 9.40
CA ASN A 22 -2.84 -12.14 8.26
C ASN A 22 -3.76 -12.30 7.04
N ASN A 23 -5.08 -12.34 7.27
CA ASN A 23 -6.10 -12.30 6.20
C ASN A 23 -6.46 -10.88 5.75
N GLY A 24 -5.67 -9.88 6.13
CA GLY A 24 -5.84 -8.50 5.70
C GLY A 24 -6.83 -7.68 6.53
N LEU A 25 -7.37 -8.23 7.65
CA LEU A 25 -8.27 -7.49 8.52
C LEU A 25 -7.50 -6.57 9.47
N ARG A 26 -8.05 -5.39 9.75
CA ARG A 26 -7.58 -4.47 10.80
C ARG A 26 -8.37 -4.77 12.07
N ALA A 27 -7.67 -4.94 13.20
CA ALA A 27 -8.29 -5.21 14.49
C ALA A 27 -8.33 -3.94 15.35
N ILE A 28 -9.49 -3.63 15.90
CA ILE A 28 -9.70 -2.56 16.89
C ILE A 28 -10.20 -3.22 18.17
N ALA A 29 -9.42 -3.09 19.25
CA ALA A 29 -9.83 -3.57 20.57
C ALA A 29 -10.63 -2.49 21.30
N LEU A 30 -11.77 -2.89 21.86
CA LEU A 30 -12.60 -2.06 22.73
C LEU A 30 -12.37 -2.49 24.18
N SER A 31 -12.03 -1.54 25.03
CA SER A 31 -11.83 -1.80 26.46
C SER A 31 -12.52 -0.77 27.32
N ILE A 32 -12.92 -1.18 28.53
CA ILE A 32 -13.45 -0.31 29.59
C ILE A 32 -12.38 -0.21 30.68
N SER A 33 -12.16 1.00 31.15
CA SER A 33 -11.34 1.31 32.34
C SER A 33 -12.24 1.85 33.44
N GLU A 34 -11.96 1.44 34.69
CA GLU A 34 -12.70 1.92 35.88
C GLU A 34 -12.38 3.38 36.23
N SER A 35 -11.30 3.93 35.66
CA SER A 35 -10.88 5.31 35.87
C SER A 35 -10.15 5.88 34.66
N ILE A 36 -10.18 7.21 34.52
CA ILE A 36 -9.43 7.93 33.48
C ILE A 36 -7.97 7.97 33.90
N TYR A 37 -7.13 7.24 33.17
CA TYR A 37 -5.68 7.24 33.37
C TYR A 37 -4.99 7.89 32.15
N PRO A 38 -3.81 8.51 32.33
CA PRO A 38 -2.92 8.81 31.23
C PRO A 38 -2.60 7.52 30.45
N VAL A 39 -2.45 7.62 29.14
CA VAL A 39 -2.23 6.47 28.23
C VAL A 39 -1.11 5.52 28.68
N ASP A 40 -0.08 6.08 29.34
CA ASP A 40 1.09 5.33 29.80
C ASP A 40 0.92 4.61 31.15
N SER A 41 -0.24 4.74 31.82
CA SER A 41 -0.46 4.20 33.19
C SER A 41 -1.62 3.20 33.26
N ILE A 42 -2.02 2.58 32.17
CA ILE A 42 -3.15 1.65 32.10
C ILE A 42 -2.86 0.38 32.91
N ARG A 43 -3.44 0.28 34.09
CA ARG A 43 -3.20 -0.83 35.01
C ARG A 43 -4.25 -1.93 34.99
N ARG A 44 -5.50 -1.63 34.66
CA ARG A 44 -6.61 -2.60 34.58
C ARG A 44 -7.60 -2.16 33.52
N ASN A 45 -7.64 -2.87 32.41
CA ASN A 45 -8.64 -2.74 31.38
C ASN A 45 -9.41 -4.04 31.22
N ILE A 46 -10.72 -3.93 31.08
CA ILE A 46 -11.59 -5.03 30.74
C ILE A 46 -11.77 -4.99 29.23
N LEU A 47 -11.27 -5.99 28.52
CA LEU A 47 -11.55 -6.13 27.09
C LEU A 47 -13.02 -6.49 26.88
N VAL A 48 -13.75 -5.63 26.19
CA VAL A 48 -15.16 -5.82 25.87
C VAL A 48 -15.35 -6.61 24.58
N GLY A 49 -14.49 -6.32 23.60
CA GLY A 49 -14.56 -6.97 22.30
C GLY A 49 -13.48 -6.51 21.34
N ILE A 50 -13.40 -7.18 20.20
CA ILE A 50 -12.54 -6.83 19.09
C ILE A 50 -13.41 -6.73 17.85
N ILE A 51 -13.25 -5.64 17.11
CA ILE A 51 -13.91 -5.42 15.83
C ILE A 51 -12.85 -5.64 14.75
N PHE A 52 -13.14 -6.51 13.79
CA PHE A 52 -12.32 -6.69 12.60
C PHE A 52 -12.95 -5.93 11.44
N ILE A 53 -12.13 -5.12 10.78
CA ILE A 53 -12.54 -4.29 9.65
C ILE A 53 -11.73 -4.74 8.44
N LYS A 54 -12.41 -5.01 7.33
CA LYS A 54 -11.79 -5.24 6.03
C LYS A 54 -12.30 -4.18 5.06
N ASP A 55 -11.37 -3.48 4.40
CA ASP A 55 -11.73 -2.64 3.27
C ASP A 55 -11.96 -3.55 2.06
N GLU A 56 -13.11 -3.44 1.44
CA GLU A 56 -13.41 -4.19 0.21
C GLU A 56 -12.57 -3.65 -0.95
N ILE A 57 -11.98 -4.58 -1.68
CA ILE A 57 -11.26 -4.25 -2.91
C ILE A 57 -12.30 -3.94 -3.99
N ARG A 58 -12.11 -2.83 -4.68
CA ARG A 58 -12.97 -2.47 -5.82
C ARG A 58 -12.87 -3.54 -6.89
N GLU A 59 -13.99 -3.95 -7.46
CA GLU A 59 -14.05 -5.01 -8.49
C GLU A 59 -13.10 -4.72 -9.68
N GLU A 60 -13.02 -3.45 -10.08
CA GLU A 60 -12.19 -3.03 -11.21
C GLU A 60 -10.68 -3.08 -10.92
N ALA A 61 -10.27 -3.20 -9.66
CA ALA A 61 -8.85 -3.21 -9.29
C ALA A 61 -8.12 -4.42 -9.85
N VAL A 62 -8.74 -5.60 -9.79
CA VAL A 62 -8.17 -6.85 -10.31
C VAL A 62 -7.94 -6.77 -11.82
N ASP A 63 -8.96 -6.34 -12.57
CA ASP A 63 -8.86 -6.20 -14.03
C ASP A 63 -7.85 -5.13 -14.43
N SER A 64 -7.80 -4.02 -13.69
CA SER A 64 -6.84 -2.93 -13.93
C SER A 64 -5.40 -3.38 -13.71
N VAL A 65 -5.12 -4.08 -12.62
CA VAL A 65 -3.80 -4.66 -12.33
C VAL A 65 -3.39 -5.62 -13.44
N LYS A 66 -4.30 -6.49 -13.89
CA LYS A 66 -4.05 -7.41 -15.00
C LYS A 66 -3.72 -6.69 -16.31
N LEU A 67 -4.45 -5.62 -16.64
CA LEU A 67 -4.18 -4.79 -17.82
C LEU A 67 -2.80 -4.14 -17.76
N ILE A 68 -2.43 -3.57 -16.61
CA ILE A 68 -1.14 -2.91 -16.41
C ILE A 68 0.00 -3.95 -16.51
N LYS A 69 -0.15 -5.12 -15.88
CA LYS A 69 0.85 -6.20 -15.95
C LYS A 69 1.00 -6.75 -17.38
N ASN A 70 -0.10 -6.95 -18.11
CA ASN A 70 -0.09 -7.38 -19.51
C ASN A 70 0.58 -6.34 -20.43
N ALA A 71 0.59 -5.07 -20.02
CA ALA A 71 1.36 -4.03 -20.68
C ALA A 71 2.86 -4.08 -20.33
N GLY A 72 3.34 -5.09 -19.59
CA GLY A 72 4.73 -5.25 -19.20
C GLY A 72 5.20 -4.25 -18.13
N ILE A 73 4.27 -3.74 -17.31
CA ILE A 73 4.58 -2.80 -16.24
C ILE A 73 4.63 -3.54 -14.91
N ASN A 74 5.72 -3.36 -14.20
CA ASN A 74 5.87 -3.80 -12.81
C ASN A 74 5.07 -2.89 -11.88
N ILE A 75 4.21 -3.49 -11.05
CA ILE A 75 3.44 -2.75 -10.05
C ILE A 75 4.07 -2.98 -8.68
N VAL A 76 4.29 -1.90 -7.95
CA VAL A 76 4.76 -1.92 -6.57
C VAL A 76 3.73 -1.20 -5.70
N MET A 77 3.13 -1.91 -4.75
CA MET A 77 2.25 -1.32 -3.75
C MET A 77 3.10 -0.76 -2.61
N VAL A 78 2.96 0.54 -2.35
CA VAL A 78 3.67 1.23 -1.26
C VAL A 78 2.64 1.76 -0.29
N THR A 79 2.52 1.11 0.88
CA THR A 79 1.44 1.37 1.85
C THR A 79 1.95 1.65 3.26
N GLY A 80 1.21 2.46 4.01
CA GLY A 80 1.41 2.64 5.45
C GLY A 80 0.92 1.47 6.31
N ASP A 81 0.17 0.52 5.74
CA ASP A 81 -0.37 -0.63 6.45
C ASP A 81 0.70 -1.66 6.85
N SER A 82 0.29 -2.67 7.60
CA SER A 82 1.17 -3.79 7.98
C SER A 82 1.58 -4.60 6.75
N LEU A 83 2.72 -5.32 6.86
CA LEU A 83 3.20 -6.18 5.77
C LEU A 83 2.18 -7.28 5.44
N SER A 84 1.56 -7.88 6.44
CA SER A 84 0.53 -8.92 6.25
C SER A 84 -0.68 -8.39 5.48
N THR A 85 -1.17 -7.20 5.84
CA THR A 85 -2.29 -6.54 5.14
C THR A 85 -1.92 -6.20 3.69
N GLY A 86 -0.77 -5.56 3.48
CA GLY A 86 -0.31 -5.20 2.14
C GLY A 86 -0.10 -6.41 1.24
N VAL A 87 0.48 -7.50 1.76
CA VAL A 87 0.67 -8.76 1.02
C VAL A 87 -0.66 -9.42 0.70
N SER A 88 -1.62 -9.43 1.65
CA SER A 88 -2.96 -9.99 1.42
C SER A 88 -3.67 -9.26 0.27
N ILE A 89 -3.70 -7.94 0.32
CA ILE A 89 -4.30 -7.11 -0.73
C ILE A 89 -3.58 -7.32 -2.07
N ALA A 90 -2.24 -7.30 -2.07
CA ALA A 90 -1.45 -7.46 -3.29
C ALA A 90 -1.65 -8.84 -3.96
N LYS A 91 -1.89 -9.88 -3.18
CA LYS A 91 -2.28 -11.21 -3.69
C LYS A 91 -3.69 -11.19 -4.27
N GLU A 92 -4.64 -10.61 -3.54
CA GLU A 92 -6.05 -10.56 -3.93
C GLU A 92 -6.26 -9.80 -5.25
N VAL A 93 -5.51 -8.70 -5.48
CA VAL A 93 -5.57 -7.94 -6.73
C VAL A 93 -4.63 -8.47 -7.83
N GLY A 94 -3.79 -9.47 -7.56
CA GLY A 94 -2.88 -10.06 -8.54
C GLY A 94 -1.58 -9.29 -8.78
N ILE A 95 -1.16 -8.42 -7.88
CA ILE A 95 0.17 -7.78 -7.90
C ILE A 95 1.24 -8.81 -7.58
N ILE A 96 1.03 -9.64 -6.55
CA ILE A 96 1.86 -10.80 -6.21
C ILE A 96 1.25 -12.02 -6.89
N ASP A 97 1.99 -12.65 -7.79
CA ASP A 97 1.57 -13.86 -8.51
C ASP A 97 2.70 -14.88 -8.74
N ASN A 98 3.94 -14.56 -8.32
CA ASN A 98 5.08 -15.45 -8.46
C ASN A 98 5.78 -15.69 -7.11
N GLU A 99 6.38 -16.87 -6.95
CA GLU A 99 7.17 -17.22 -5.76
C GLU A 99 8.41 -16.33 -5.57
N GLY A 100 8.93 -15.75 -6.65
CA GLY A 100 10.07 -14.82 -6.61
C GLY A 100 9.74 -13.38 -6.23
N ASP A 101 8.45 -13.04 -6.08
CA ASP A 101 8.00 -11.71 -5.73
C ASP A 101 8.39 -11.34 -4.29
N ALA A 102 8.95 -10.15 -4.12
CA ALA A 102 9.45 -9.69 -2.83
C ALA A 102 8.51 -8.67 -2.19
N SER A 103 8.34 -8.82 -0.87
CA SER A 103 7.58 -7.89 -0.04
C SER A 103 8.39 -7.57 1.20
N ILE A 104 8.56 -6.29 1.51
CA ILE A 104 9.41 -5.84 2.62
C ILE A 104 8.75 -4.69 3.38
N THR A 105 9.21 -4.45 4.59
CA THR A 105 8.85 -3.26 5.36
C THR A 105 9.79 -2.09 5.07
N SER A 106 9.35 -0.85 5.37
CA SER A 106 10.20 0.35 5.34
C SER A 106 11.49 0.16 6.14
N ASN A 107 11.40 -0.46 7.33
CA ASN A 107 12.56 -0.71 8.16
C ASN A 107 13.60 -1.65 7.50
N GLU A 108 13.14 -2.69 6.81
CA GLU A 108 14.01 -3.58 6.04
C GLU A 108 14.59 -2.86 4.81
N LEU A 109 13.76 -2.10 4.08
CA LEU A 109 14.20 -1.29 2.94
C LEU A 109 15.32 -0.32 3.34
N ASN A 110 15.20 0.31 4.50
CA ASN A 110 16.17 1.30 5.00
C ASN A 110 17.48 0.70 5.50
N LYS A 111 17.53 -0.61 5.75
CA LYS A 111 18.78 -1.33 6.04
C LYS A 111 19.58 -1.70 4.79
N LEU A 112 18.93 -1.69 3.63
CA LEU A 112 19.58 -2.02 2.36
C LEU A 112 20.31 -0.81 1.78
N SER A 113 21.48 -1.06 1.20
CA SER A 113 22.18 -0.09 0.35
C SER A 113 21.38 0.20 -0.94
N ASN A 114 21.70 1.28 -1.62
CA ASN A 114 21.05 1.61 -2.89
C ASN A 114 21.25 0.53 -3.96
N GLU A 115 22.43 -0.09 -4.00
CA GLU A 115 22.72 -1.17 -4.95
C GLU A 115 21.91 -2.44 -4.66
N GLU A 116 21.68 -2.76 -3.39
CA GLU A 116 20.81 -3.88 -3.00
C GLU A 116 19.36 -3.59 -3.36
N VAL A 117 18.88 -2.37 -3.11
CA VAL A 117 17.52 -1.96 -3.50
C VAL A 117 17.34 -2.01 -5.02
N LYS A 118 18.33 -1.55 -5.81
CA LYS A 118 18.28 -1.67 -7.27
C LYS A 118 18.14 -3.12 -7.75
N LYS A 119 18.84 -4.06 -7.12
CA LYS A 119 18.71 -5.50 -7.41
C LYS A 119 17.34 -6.06 -7.00
N LEU A 120 16.69 -5.44 -6.01
CA LEU A 120 15.39 -5.85 -5.52
C LEU A 120 14.22 -5.33 -6.38
N ILE A 121 14.32 -4.10 -6.93
CA ILE A 121 13.26 -3.42 -7.70
C ILE A 121 12.55 -4.32 -8.72
N PRO A 122 13.22 -5.15 -9.55
CA PRO A 122 12.54 -5.95 -10.55
C PRO A 122 11.52 -6.95 -9.99
N ARG A 123 11.74 -7.44 -8.77
CA ARG A 123 10.88 -8.42 -8.09
C ARG A 123 10.10 -7.84 -6.92
N LEU A 124 10.31 -6.56 -6.56
CA LEU A 124 9.61 -5.89 -5.48
C LEU A 124 8.13 -5.71 -5.85
N ARG A 125 7.23 -6.08 -4.93
CA ARG A 125 5.77 -5.95 -5.10
C ARG A 125 5.09 -5.17 -3.99
N VAL A 126 5.61 -5.26 -2.75
CA VAL A 126 5.02 -4.55 -1.62
C VAL A 126 6.12 -3.92 -0.76
N VAL A 127 5.91 -2.65 -0.43
CA VAL A 127 6.64 -1.97 0.65
C VAL A 127 5.61 -1.52 1.67
N ALA A 128 5.67 -2.12 2.86
CA ALA A 128 4.74 -1.88 3.95
C ALA A 128 5.33 -0.95 5.01
N ARG A 129 4.47 -0.29 5.79
CA ARG A 129 4.88 0.72 6.78
C ARG A 129 5.75 1.81 6.15
N ALA A 130 5.45 2.13 4.90
CA ALA A 130 6.25 3.03 4.08
C ALA A 130 6.16 4.48 4.58
N LEU A 131 7.30 5.14 4.54
CA LEU A 131 7.45 6.56 4.78
C LEU A 131 7.49 7.33 3.43
N PRO A 132 7.23 8.63 3.41
CA PRO A 132 7.32 9.43 2.19
C PRO A 132 8.68 9.34 1.49
N GLU A 133 9.76 9.25 2.29
CA GLU A 133 11.12 9.11 1.80
C GLU A 133 11.36 7.80 1.04
N ASP A 134 10.68 6.72 1.42
CA ASP A 134 10.78 5.42 0.75
C ASP A 134 10.24 5.52 -0.67
N LYS A 135 9.08 6.19 -0.86
CA LYS A 135 8.48 6.42 -2.18
C LYS A 135 9.44 7.20 -3.08
N LYS A 136 10.00 8.29 -2.57
CA LYS A 136 11.00 9.09 -3.27
C LYS A 136 12.24 8.28 -3.63
N ARG A 137 12.76 7.46 -2.68
CA ARG A 137 13.95 6.63 -2.88
C ARG A 137 13.72 5.59 -3.98
N LEU A 138 12.59 4.89 -3.93
CA LEU A 138 12.25 3.87 -4.94
C LEU A 138 12.15 4.46 -6.35
N VAL A 139 11.44 5.57 -6.51
CA VAL A 139 11.34 6.27 -7.80
C VAL A 139 12.72 6.69 -8.31
N THR A 140 13.56 7.27 -7.43
CA THR A 140 14.90 7.70 -7.79
C THR A 140 15.77 6.53 -8.28
N LEU A 141 15.80 5.43 -7.52
CA LEU A 141 16.60 4.26 -7.85
C LEU A 141 16.10 3.53 -9.10
N ALA A 142 14.79 3.50 -9.33
CA ALA A 142 14.22 2.95 -10.55
C ALA A 142 14.65 3.76 -11.80
N LYS A 143 14.67 5.09 -11.69
CA LYS A 143 15.19 5.97 -12.77
C LYS A 143 16.68 5.78 -13.02
N GLU A 144 17.49 5.57 -11.98
CA GLU A 144 18.91 5.25 -12.12
C GLU A 144 19.15 3.90 -12.84
N LEU A 145 18.17 3.00 -12.81
CA LEU A 145 18.16 1.76 -13.62
C LEU A 145 17.65 1.98 -15.06
N ASN A 146 17.43 3.23 -15.49
CA ASN A 146 16.81 3.61 -16.76
C ASN A 146 15.40 3.04 -16.96
N LEU A 147 14.66 2.81 -15.88
CA LEU A 147 13.26 2.44 -15.95
C LEU A 147 12.38 3.69 -16.05
N VAL A 148 11.36 3.63 -16.89
CA VAL A 148 10.30 4.65 -16.92
C VAL A 148 9.38 4.42 -15.72
N THR A 149 9.27 5.41 -14.85
CA THR A 149 8.55 5.31 -13.60
C THR A 149 7.20 6.01 -13.66
N GLY A 150 6.15 5.30 -13.25
CA GLY A 150 4.84 5.87 -12.94
C GLY A 150 4.65 5.97 -11.43
N MET A 151 4.02 7.02 -10.94
CA MET A 151 3.67 7.20 -9.54
C MET A 151 2.23 7.61 -9.39
N THR A 152 1.51 6.97 -8.45
CA THR A 152 0.18 7.40 -8.04
C THR A 152 0.21 7.88 -6.60
N GLY A 153 -0.54 8.91 -6.27
CA GLY A 153 -0.62 9.44 -4.91
C GLY A 153 -1.83 10.35 -4.72
N ASP A 154 -2.25 10.52 -3.49
CA ASP A 154 -3.42 11.31 -3.10
C ASP A 154 -3.12 12.32 -1.98
N GLY A 155 -2.00 12.14 -1.28
CA GLY A 155 -1.62 12.93 -0.12
C GLY A 155 -0.48 13.92 -0.36
N VAL A 156 -0.35 14.87 0.56
CA VAL A 156 0.78 15.80 0.60
C VAL A 156 2.13 15.07 0.65
N ASN A 157 2.16 13.93 1.34
CA ASN A 157 3.34 13.08 1.52
C ASN A 157 3.84 12.47 0.19
N ASP A 158 3.00 12.39 -0.83
CA ASP A 158 3.33 11.82 -2.13
C ASP A 158 3.93 12.85 -3.11
N SER A 159 3.75 14.14 -2.84
CA SER A 159 4.09 15.23 -3.76
C SER A 159 5.53 15.17 -4.28
N ILE A 160 6.50 14.84 -3.43
CA ILE A 160 7.90 14.77 -3.83
C ILE A 160 8.16 13.57 -4.76
N ALA A 161 7.52 12.42 -4.50
CA ALA A 161 7.64 11.25 -5.34
C ALA A 161 6.90 11.43 -6.67
N LEU A 162 5.71 12.06 -6.65
CA LEU A 162 4.95 12.44 -7.84
C LEU A 162 5.79 13.32 -8.78
N LYS A 163 6.39 14.39 -8.27
CA LYS A 163 7.27 15.29 -9.06
C LYS A 163 8.53 14.63 -9.61
N LYS A 164 8.99 13.52 -8.99
CA LYS A 164 10.19 12.81 -9.43
C LYS A 164 9.93 11.74 -10.47
N ALA A 165 8.74 11.19 -10.52
CA ALA A 165 8.34 10.19 -11.50
C ALA A 165 8.40 10.74 -12.92
N ASP A 166 8.45 9.86 -13.92
CA ASP A 166 8.40 10.25 -15.32
C ASP A 166 6.96 10.52 -15.77
N VAL A 167 5.98 9.87 -15.12
CA VAL A 167 4.55 10.16 -15.26
C VAL A 167 3.91 10.01 -13.88
N SER A 168 3.14 10.99 -13.46
CA SER A 168 2.48 11.00 -12.17
C SER A 168 0.97 11.19 -12.29
N PHE A 169 0.25 10.49 -11.40
CA PHE A 169 -1.20 10.51 -11.33
C PHE A 169 -1.65 10.89 -9.92
N ALA A 170 -2.47 11.91 -9.79
CA ALA A 170 -3.20 12.19 -8.56
C ALA A 170 -4.64 11.70 -8.64
N MET A 171 -5.20 11.34 -7.50
CA MET A 171 -6.63 11.06 -7.37
C MET A 171 -7.42 12.35 -7.30
N GLY A 172 -8.63 12.37 -7.87
CA GLY A 172 -9.51 13.53 -7.86
C GLY A 172 -9.93 13.93 -6.44
N SER A 173 -10.11 12.95 -5.55
CA SER A 173 -10.35 13.16 -4.12
C SER A 173 -9.10 13.52 -3.32
N GLY A 174 -7.91 13.46 -3.95
CA GLY A 174 -6.64 13.77 -3.30
C GLY A 174 -6.49 15.25 -2.96
N THR A 175 -5.45 15.55 -2.18
CA THR A 175 -5.13 16.93 -1.79
C THR A 175 -4.72 17.77 -2.98
N GLU A 176 -4.97 19.10 -2.93
CA GLU A 176 -4.54 20.03 -3.98
C GLU A 176 -3.03 19.97 -4.22
N VAL A 177 -2.24 19.77 -3.15
CA VAL A 177 -0.78 19.60 -3.25
C VAL A 177 -0.39 18.38 -4.10
N ALA A 178 -1.10 17.27 -3.97
CA ALA A 178 -0.87 16.07 -4.78
C ALA A 178 -1.26 16.32 -6.25
N LYS A 179 -2.40 16.98 -6.48
CA LYS A 179 -2.88 17.35 -7.82
C LYS A 179 -1.91 18.29 -8.54
N GLU A 180 -1.44 19.34 -7.88
CA GLU A 180 -0.44 20.27 -8.42
C GLU A 180 0.93 19.62 -8.67
N ALA A 181 1.24 18.55 -7.93
CA ALA A 181 2.49 17.80 -8.09
C ALA A 181 2.44 16.75 -9.20
N SER A 182 1.25 16.45 -9.75
CA SER A 182 1.04 15.40 -10.73
C SER A 182 0.87 15.92 -12.15
N ASP A 183 1.16 15.05 -13.14
CA ASP A 183 0.96 15.35 -14.57
C ASP A 183 -0.50 15.11 -14.99
N ILE A 184 -1.19 14.17 -14.34
CA ILE A 184 -2.55 13.75 -14.68
C ILE A 184 -3.37 13.63 -13.38
N VAL A 185 -4.60 14.13 -13.41
CA VAL A 185 -5.57 13.95 -12.31
C VAL A 185 -6.68 13.00 -12.77
N SER A 186 -6.85 11.88 -12.04
CA SER A 186 -7.95 10.93 -12.27
C SER A 186 -9.18 11.41 -11.51
N THR A 187 -10.19 11.89 -12.22
CA THR A 187 -11.39 12.50 -11.61
C THR A 187 -12.36 11.50 -11.01
N ASP A 188 -12.24 10.23 -11.37
CA ASP A 188 -13.09 9.12 -10.91
C ASP A 188 -12.42 8.24 -9.84
N ASP A 189 -11.21 8.59 -9.41
CA ASP A 189 -10.41 7.85 -8.42
C ASP A 189 -10.24 6.35 -8.76
N ASN A 190 -10.21 6.03 -10.04
CA ASN A 190 -10.24 4.67 -10.52
C ASN A 190 -8.92 4.28 -11.21
N ILE A 191 -8.28 3.21 -10.73
CA ILE A 191 -7.07 2.65 -11.33
C ILE A 191 -7.32 2.18 -12.78
N LEU A 192 -8.56 1.86 -13.15
CA LEU A 192 -8.93 1.53 -14.52
C LEU A 192 -8.69 2.71 -15.46
N SER A 193 -8.96 3.93 -15.05
CA SER A 193 -8.68 5.13 -15.84
C SER A 193 -7.19 5.34 -16.05
N ILE A 194 -6.36 5.05 -15.05
CA ILE A 194 -4.90 5.03 -15.20
C ILE A 194 -4.46 3.96 -16.21
N SER A 195 -5.00 2.75 -16.13
CA SER A 195 -4.68 1.67 -17.08
C SER A 195 -5.05 2.04 -18.53
N LYS A 196 -6.19 2.70 -18.72
CA LYS A 196 -6.63 3.21 -20.04
C LYS A 196 -5.72 4.34 -20.54
N ALA A 197 -5.33 5.28 -19.66
CA ALA A 197 -4.39 6.35 -20.02
C ALA A 197 -3.05 5.80 -20.53
N ILE A 198 -2.52 4.76 -19.88
CA ILE A 198 -1.31 4.05 -20.32
C ILE A 198 -1.52 3.43 -21.70
N LEU A 199 -2.64 2.76 -21.92
CA LEU A 199 -2.96 2.12 -23.20
C LEU A 199 -3.05 3.14 -24.33
N TYR A 200 -3.79 4.24 -24.12
CA TYR A 200 -3.92 5.31 -25.10
C TYR A 200 -2.60 5.99 -25.40
N GLY A 201 -1.82 6.33 -24.38
CA GLY A 201 -0.50 6.93 -24.55
C GLY A 201 0.44 6.08 -25.38
N ARG A 202 0.48 4.77 -25.13
CA ARG A 202 1.26 3.82 -25.97
C ARG A 202 0.75 3.72 -27.40
N THR A 203 -0.55 3.77 -27.60
CA THR A 203 -1.16 3.73 -28.94
C THR A 203 -0.81 4.98 -29.74
N ILE A 204 -0.91 6.15 -29.10
CA ILE A 204 -0.52 7.43 -29.72
C ILE A 204 0.96 7.40 -30.09
N PHE A 205 1.83 7.00 -29.15
CA PHE A 205 3.27 6.92 -29.42
C PHE A 205 3.61 5.98 -30.58
N LYS A 206 2.94 4.82 -30.66
CA LYS A 206 3.10 3.87 -31.77
C LYS A 206 2.68 4.48 -33.11
N ASN A 207 1.64 5.31 -33.12
CA ASN A 207 1.15 5.96 -34.34
C ASN A 207 2.08 7.09 -34.79
N ILE A 208 2.70 7.83 -33.84
CA ILE A 208 3.67 8.89 -34.17
C ILE A 208 4.97 8.30 -34.76
N ARG A 209 5.36 7.07 -34.33
CA ARG A 209 6.59 6.40 -34.82
C ARG A 209 6.46 5.71 -36.17
N LYS A 210 5.26 5.64 -36.74
CA LYS A 210 5.04 5.13 -38.10
C LYS A 210 5.29 6.23 -39.14
#